data_0a98ac3c771044c8e19ff6c33c2c6d27
#
_entry.id   0a98ac3c771044c8e19ff6c33c2c6d27
#
_cell.length_a   1.000
_cell.length_b   1.000
_cell.length_c   1.000
_cell.angle_alpha   90.00
_cell.angle_beta   90.00
_cell.angle_gamma   90.00
#
_symmetry.space_group_name_H-M   'P 1'
#
loop_
_entity.id
_entity.type
_entity.pdbx_description
1 polymer ?
#
loop_
_entity_poly.entity_id
_entity_poly.type
_entity_poly.pdbx_seq_one_letter_code
_entity_poly.pdbx_strand_id
1 'polypeptide(L)'
;MSTKRIKSALVSVFYKDGLDEIIKMLHADGVQLISTGGTQQFIESLGIPCTAVESLTGYPSILGGRVKTLHPKVFGGILGRRELEKDQQQMAEYEIPEIDLVIVDLYPFEQTVASGACDADIIEKIDIGGISLIRGAAKNFNDVVIVASKAQYAPLHEILKNNGAQTTLEERRFFAREAFAVSSAYDSAIFNWFDKETNSAFRQTNDTPMSLRYGENPHQKGAFYGNFNDMLEQIHGKEISYNNLLDINAAVELINDFAGETTFAILKHNNACGLASRPTLAEAWDAALAGDPVSAFGGVLIANANVDKATAEKVNEIFFEVIIAPSYDADALEVLKQKKNRIILIQKQTAMPEKTFRSVLNGVLVQDRDNKVETAADLQTVSKVAPKAEEIEDMLFANKIVKHSKSNAIVLAKNKQLIASGVGQTSRVDSLRHAIEKAGNFGFSLEGSVMASDAFFPFPDCVQIAHEAGVTAVVHPGGSIRDKESVDYCDANGVAMVITGFRHFKH
;
A
#
# COMPACT_ATOMS: atom_id res chain seq x y z
N MET A 1 -32.47 4.11 25.93
CA MET A 1 -31.45 3.08 25.62
C MET A 1 -30.97 2.50 26.95
N SER A 2 -30.85 1.16 27.07
CA SER A 2 -30.37 0.57 28.34
C SER A 2 -28.88 0.81 28.47
N THR A 3 -28.50 1.63 29.42
CA THR A 3 -27.10 1.79 29.85
C THR A 3 -26.71 0.68 30.81
N LYS A 4 -25.46 0.25 30.80
CA LYS A 4 -24.87 -0.67 31.78
C LYS A 4 -23.67 -0.01 32.45
N ARG A 5 -23.56 -0.21 33.76
CA ARG A 5 -22.45 0.29 34.56
C ARG A 5 -21.33 -0.77 34.58
N ILE A 6 -20.13 -0.34 34.33
CA ILE A 6 -18.89 -1.11 34.56
C ILE A 6 -18.61 -1.11 36.03
N LYS A 7 -18.66 -2.27 36.68
CA LYS A 7 -18.34 -2.46 38.11
C LYS A 7 -16.96 -3.12 38.28
N SER A 8 -16.55 -3.92 37.30
CA SER A 8 -15.29 -4.63 37.32
C SER A 8 -14.63 -4.61 35.95
N ALA A 9 -13.29 -4.57 35.93
CA ALA A 9 -12.48 -4.56 34.71
C ALA A 9 -11.31 -5.52 34.82
N LEU A 10 -11.20 -6.42 33.84
CA LEU A 10 -10.01 -7.26 33.62
C LEU A 10 -9.08 -6.54 32.66
N VAL A 11 -7.85 -6.25 33.12
CA VAL A 11 -6.84 -5.53 32.34
C VAL A 11 -5.59 -6.39 32.19
N SER A 12 -5.23 -6.72 30.95
CA SER A 12 -4.05 -7.53 30.66
C SER A 12 -3.45 -7.10 29.32
N VAL A 13 -2.47 -6.19 29.33
CA VAL A 13 -1.91 -5.60 28.12
C VAL A 13 -0.39 -5.74 28.07
N PHE A 14 0.13 -5.85 26.85
CA PHE A 14 1.57 -5.83 26.57
C PHE A 14 2.11 -4.39 26.66
N TYR A 15 1.44 -3.43 25.97
CA TYR A 15 1.80 -2.02 25.98
C TYR A 15 1.07 -1.25 27.09
N LYS A 16 1.80 -0.38 27.83
CA LYS A 16 1.23 0.39 28.96
C LYS A 16 1.00 1.87 28.62
N ASP A 17 1.45 2.32 27.44
CA ASP A 17 1.35 3.73 27.06
C ASP A 17 -0.10 4.19 26.94
N GLY A 18 -0.46 5.24 27.67
CA GLY A 18 -1.80 5.83 27.70
C GLY A 18 -2.84 5.02 28.49
N LEU A 19 -2.43 3.93 29.16
CA LEU A 19 -3.31 3.13 30.01
C LEU A 19 -3.56 3.80 31.36
N ASP A 20 -2.61 4.57 31.86
CA ASP A 20 -2.63 5.15 33.21
C ASP A 20 -3.84 6.07 33.45
N GLU A 21 -4.22 6.90 32.48
CA GLU A 21 -5.39 7.78 32.60
C GLU A 21 -6.69 6.98 32.68
N ILE A 22 -6.83 5.96 31.84
CA ILE A 22 -7.99 5.06 31.82
C ILE A 22 -8.13 4.36 33.19
N ILE A 23 -7.04 3.83 33.72
CA ILE A 23 -7.02 3.14 35.02
C ILE A 23 -7.42 4.09 36.15
N LYS A 24 -6.90 5.32 36.16
CA LYS A 24 -7.27 6.35 37.16
C LYS A 24 -8.75 6.70 37.09
N MET A 25 -9.31 6.85 35.88
CA MET A 25 -10.73 7.15 35.70
C MET A 25 -11.62 6.00 36.15
N LEU A 26 -11.30 4.76 35.78
CA LEU A 26 -12.03 3.57 36.23
C LEU A 26 -12.01 3.46 37.77
N HIS A 27 -10.85 3.68 38.39
CA HIS A 27 -10.72 3.65 39.85
C HIS A 27 -11.53 4.76 40.50
N ALA A 28 -11.50 5.99 39.99
CA ALA A 28 -12.29 7.12 40.50
C ALA A 28 -13.80 6.84 40.41
N ASP A 29 -14.25 6.09 39.42
CA ASP A 29 -15.65 5.65 39.27
C ASP A 29 -15.99 4.42 40.13
N GLY A 30 -15.05 3.91 40.96
CA GLY A 30 -15.24 2.78 41.84
C GLY A 30 -15.24 1.42 41.18
N VAL A 31 -14.62 1.30 39.97
CA VAL A 31 -14.49 0.04 39.27
C VAL A 31 -13.41 -0.84 39.89
N GLN A 32 -13.75 -2.09 40.20
CA GLN A 32 -12.79 -3.07 40.72
C GLN A 32 -11.87 -3.51 39.57
N LEU A 33 -10.55 -3.37 39.78
CA LEU A 33 -9.54 -3.75 38.79
C LEU A 33 -9.03 -5.16 39.09
N ILE A 34 -8.98 -5.99 38.01
CA ILE A 34 -8.46 -7.35 38.03
C ILE A 34 -7.34 -7.40 36.99
N SER A 35 -6.18 -7.95 37.35
CA SER A 35 -5.07 -8.01 36.40
C SER A 35 -4.10 -9.15 36.70
N THR A 36 -3.08 -9.32 35.88
CA THR A 36 -2.04 -10.34 36.05
C THR A 36 -0.67 -9.81 35.61
N GLY A 37 0.39 -10.35 36.20
CA GLY A 37 1.78 -10.13 35.78
C GLY A 37 2.19 -8.66 35.75
N GLY A 38 2.88 -8.25 34.68
CA GLY A 38 3.41 -6.88 34.56
C GLY A 38 2.34 -5.80 34.47
N THR A 39 1.10 -6.10 34.05
CA THR A 39 0.01 -5.13 34.06
C THR A 39 -0.50 -4.87 35.48
N GLN A 40 -0.57 -5.89 36.31
CA GLN A 40 -0.89 -5.73 37.73
C GLN A 40 0.14 -4.83 38.41
N GLN A 41 1.45 -5.11 38.25
CA GLN A 41 2.53 -4.29 38.79
C GLN A 41 2.44 -2.83 38.33
N PHE A 42 2.09 -2.60 37.09
CA PHE A 42 1.87 -1.26 36.56
C PHE A 42 0.71 -0.54 37.27
N ILE A 43 -0.45 -1.18 37.46
CA ILE A 43 -1.61 -0.61 38.15
C ILE A 43 -1.26 -0.29 39.59
N GLU A 44 -0.60 -1.21 40.29
CA GLU A 44 -0.17 -1.03 41.68
C GLU A 44 0.85 0.12 41.84
N SER A 45 1.73 0.30 40.84
CA SER A 45 2.69 1.42 40.79
C SER A 45 2.03 2.80 40.70
N LEU A 46 0.78 2.86 40.24
CA LEU A 46 -0.05 4.08 40.24
C LEU A 46 -0.71 4.34 41.59
N GLY A 47 -0.47 3.48 42.61
CA GLY A 47 -1.12 3.56 43.92
C GLY A 47 -2.56 3.06 43.93
N ILE A 48 -2.98 2.31 42.92
CA ILE A 48 -4.34 1.82 42.71
C ILE A 48 -4.42 0.34 43.08
N PRO A 49 -5.36 -0.08 43.94
CA PRO A 49 -5.50 -1.49 44.29
C PRO A 49 -5.96 -2.34 43.11
N CYS A 50 -5.37 -3.51 42.98
CA CYS A 50 -5.65 -4.44 41.90
C CYS A 50 -5.74 -5.88 42.42
N THR A 51 -6.79 -6.61 42.05
CA THR A 51 -6.95 -8.01 42.36
C THR A 51 -6.17 -8.86 41.35
N ALA A 52 -5.29 -9.73 41.86
CA ALA A 52 -4.58 -10.69 41.00
C ALA A 52 -5.56 -11.72 40.42
N VAL A 53 -5.42 -12.07 39.14
CA VAL A 53 -6.21 -13.14 38.51
C VAL A 53 -5.99 -14.48 39.23
N GLU A 54 -4.78 -14.73 39.69
CA GLU A 54 -4.43 -15.92 40.45
C GLU A 54 -5.23 -16.02 41.80
N SER A 55 -5.49 -14.87 42.45
CA SER A 55 -6.34 -14.83 43.66
C SER A 55 -7.82 -15.07 43.34
N LEU A 56 -8.29 -14.60 42.17
CA LEU A 56 -9.65 -14.82 41.68
C LEU A 56 -9.88 -16.29 41.29
N THR A 57 -8.94 -16.91 40.63
CA THR A 57 -9.06 -18.29 40.11
C THR A 57 -8.71 -19.33 41.16
N GLY A 58 -7.92 -18.96 42.16
CA GLY A 58 -7.30 -19.91 43.08
C GLY A 58 -6.25 -20.80 42.43
N TYR A 59 -5.76 -20.42 41.24
CA TYR A 59 -4.85 -21.23 40.46
C TYR A 59 -3.60 -20.43 40.09
N PRO A 60 -2.38 -20.98 40.24
CA PRO A 60 -1.16 -20.27 39.92
C PRO A 60 -0.97 -20.08 38.38
N SER A 61 -0.21 -19.08 38.01
CA SER A 61 0.29 -18.96 36.64
C SER A 61 1.30 -20.08 36.37
N ILE A 62 1.04 -20.92 35.38
CA ILE A 62 1.87 -22.09 35.04
C ILE A 62 2.36 -22.04 33.60
N LEU A 63 3.27 -22.96 33.24
CA LEU A 63 3.83 -23.12 31.89
C LEU A 63 4.42 -21.80 31.34
N GLY A 64 5.23 -21.13 32.17
CA GLY A 64 5.82 -19.85 31.78
C GLY A 64 4.83 -18.70 31.59
N GLY A 65 3.61 -18.84 32.18
CA GLY A 65 2.56 -17.83 32.07
C GLY A 65 1.62 -18.01 30.86
N ARG A 66 1.76 -19.10 30.11
CA ARG A 66 0.85 -19.42 28.99
C ARG A 66 -0.56 -19.78 29.46
N VAL A 67 -0.71 -20.22 30.72
CA VAL A 67 -2.00 -20.51 31.36
C VAL A 67 -2.15 -19.68 32.62
N LYS A 68 -2.94 -18.63 32.55
CA LYS A 68 -3.29 -17.70 33.64
C LYS A 68 -4.77 -17.35 33.62
N THR A 69 -5.22 -16.77 32.50
CA THR A 69 -6.58 -16.29 32.29
C THR A 69 -7.52 -17.32 31.68
N LEU A 70 -6.98 -18.43 31.13
CA LEU A 70 -7.78 -19.53 30.59
C LEU A 70 -8.38 -20.39 31.71
N HIS A 71 -9.35 -19.80 32.41
CA HIS A 71 -9.96 -20.41 33.57
C HIS A 71 -11.48 -20.19 33.58
N PRO A 72 -12.31 -21.17 34.03
CA PRO A 72 -13.77 -21.04 34.06
C PRO A 72 -14.28 -19.81 34.82
N LYS A 73 -13.67 -19.40 35.92
CA LYS A 73 -14.06 -18.19 36.65
C LYS A 73 -13.87 -16.91 35.85
N VAL A 74 -12.81 -16.84 35.03
CA VAL A 74 -12.57 -15.68 34.14
C VAL A 74 -13.55 -15.68 32.98
N PHE A 75 -13.60 -16.80 32.24
CA PHE A 75 -14.48 -16.89 31.05
C PHE A 75 -15.97 -16.93 31.42
N GLY A 76 -16.34 -17.51 32.54
CA GLY A 76 -17.70 -17.46 33.07
C GLY A 76 -18.10 -16.01 33.43
N GLY A 77 -17.20 -15.25 34.05
CA GLY A 77 -17.40 -13.83 34.35
C GLY A 77 -17.62 -12.96 33.11
N ILE A 78 -16.96 -13.30 32.01
CA ILE A 78 -17.08 -12.60 30.70
C ILE A 78 -18.33 -13.08 29.93
N LEU A 79 -18.59 -14.39 29.88
CA LEU A 79 -19.59 -15.00 28.99
C LEU A 79 -20.97 -15.16 29.62
N GLY A 80 -21.10 -15.05 30.95
CA GLY A 80 -22.36 -15.17 31.67
C GLY A 80 -23.37 -14.11 31.18
N ARG A 81 -24.56 -14.55 30.77
CA ARG A 81 -25.64 -13.67 30.29
C ARG A 81 -26.41 -13.15 31.50
N ARG A 82 -26.32 -11.83 31.73
CA ARG A 82 -26.85 -11.18 32.94
C ARG A 82 -28.39 -11.21 33.03
N GLU A 83 -29.08 -11.39 31.90
CA GLU A 83 -30.55 -11.48 31.82
C GLU A 83 -31.09 -12.89 32.07
N LEU A 84 -30.24 -13.93 32.05
CA LEU A 84 -30.68 -15.31 32.21
C LEU A 84 -30.49 -15.79 33.64
N GLU A 85 -31.59 -16.10 34.31
CA GLU A 85 -31.63 -16.57 35.68
C GLU A 85 -30.75 -17.83 35.90
N LYS A 86 -30.76 -18.77 34.94
CA LYS A 86 -29.93 -19.97 34.99
C LYS A 86 -28.44 -19.66 35.01
N ASP A 87 -27.97 -18.67 34.19
CA ASP A 87 -26.59 -18.26 34.16
C ASP A 87 -26.20 -17.59 35.49
N GLN A 88 -27.08 -16.74 36.00
CA GLN A 88 -26.86 -16.10 37.32
C GLN A 88 -26.79 -17.11 38.46
N GLN A 89 -27.64 -18.12 38.48
CA GLN A 89 -27.60 -19.22 39.48
C GLN A 89 -26.26 -19.98 39.42
N GLN A 90 -25.81 -20.32 38.23
CA GLN A 90 -24.53 -21.02 38.04
C GLN A 90 -23.35 -20.12 38.41
N MET A 91 -23.38 -18.83 38.08
CA MET A 91 -22.33 -17.90 38.46
C MET A 91 -22.24 -17.79 40.00
N ALA A 92 -23.37 -17.76 40.68
CA ALA A 92 -23.39 -17.76 42.15
C ALA A 92 -22.90 -19.09 42.74
N GLU A 93 -23.35 -20.24 42.19
CA GLU A 93 -22.96 -21.57 42.61
C GLU A 93 -21.44 -21.82 42.56
N TYR A 94 -20.82 -21.36 41.46
CA TYR A 94 -19.38 -21.57 41.21
C TYR A 94 -18.53 -20.35 41.59
N GLU A 95 -19.08 -19.37 42.33
CA GLU A 95 -18.39 -18.14 42.76
C GLU A 95 -17.70 -17.42 41.59
N ILE A 96 -18.40 -17.27 40.45
CA ILE A 96 -17.92 -16.60 39.27
C ILE A 96 -18.28 -15.12 39.34
N PRO A 97 -17.30 -14.19 39.45
CA PRO A 97 -17.59 -12.76 39.47
C PRO A 97 -17.97 -12.25 38.08
N GLU A 98 -18.82 -11.24 38.03
CA GLU A 98 -19.07 -10.50 36.81
C GLU A 98 -17.81 -9.74 36.35
N ILE A 99 -17.48 -9.78 35.06
CA ILE A 99 -16.46 -8.95 34.43
C ILE A 99 -17.15 -8.11 33.37
N ASP A 100 -17.19 -6.80 33.57
CA ASP A 100 -17.98 -5.88 32.75
C ASP A 100 -17.15 -5.19 31.65
N LEU A 101 -15.83 -5.08 31.88
CA LEU A 101 -14.87 -4.51 30.94
C LEU A 101 -13.65 -5.44 30.82
N VAL A 102 -13.21 -5.65 29.60
CA VAL A 102 -11.94 -6.34 29.31
C VAL A 102 -11.08 -5.39 28.49
N ILE A 103 -9.87 -5.07 28.99
CA ILE A 103 -8.85 -4.31 28.26
C ILE A 103 -7.67 -5.25 28.02
N VAL A 104 -7.44 -5.60 26.77
CA VAL A 104 -6.40 -6.56 26.40
C VAL A 104 -5.84 -6.21 25.03
N ASP A 105 -4.54 -6.26 24.90
CA ASP A 105 -3.86 -6.22 23.60
C ASP A 105 -3.15 -7.56 23.34
N LEU A 106 -2.76 -7.76 22.08
CA LEU A 106 -2.08 -8.96 21.64
C LEU A 106 -0.56 -8.74 21.60
N TYR A 107 0.19 -9.83 21.70
CA TYR A 107 1.64 -9.78 21.47
C TYR A 107 1.96 -9.29 20.06
N PRO A 108 3.11 -8.58 19.87
CA PRO A 108 3.49 -7.94 18.61
C PRO A 108 3.99 -8.97 17.56
N PHE A 109 3.12 -9.88 17.11
CA PHE A 109 3.46 -10.95 16.17
C PHE A 109 4.03 -10.39 14.85
N GLU A 110 3.32 -9.47 14.20
CA GLU A 110 3.75 -8.89 12.92
C GLU A 110 5.06 -8.12 13.03
N GLN A 111 5.26 -7.37 14.13
CA GLN A 111 6.51 -6.67 14.38
C GLN A 111 7.68 -7.63 14.58
N THR A 112 7.42 -8.77 15.24
CA THR A 112 8.44 -9.81 15.44
C THR A 112 8.80 -10.49 14.13
N VAL A 113 7.82 -10.79 13.28
CA VAL A 113 8.07 -11.28 11.91
C VAL A 113 8.90 -10.27 11.10
N ALA A 114 8.50 -8.99 11.11
CA ALA A 114 9.17 -7.92 10.37
C ALA A 114 10.62 -7.66 10.84
N SER A 115 10.93 -7.98 12.11
CA SER A 115 12.31 -7.86 12.63
C SER A 115 13.28 -8.93 12.13
N GLY A 116 12.77 -9.95 11.42
CA GLY A 116 13.60 -11.09 10.99
C GLY A 116 13.98 -12.04 12.11
N ALA A 117 13.19 -12.10 13.20
CA ALA A 117 13.40 -13.01 14.31
C ALA A 117 13.33 -14.49 13.85
N CYS A 118 13.90 -15.41 14.63
CA CYS A 118 13.83 -16.84 14.34
C CYS A 118 12.39 -17.38 14.55
N ASP A 119 12.05 -18.49 13.89
CA ASP A 119 10.72 -19.09 13.95
C ASP A 119 10.25 -19.38 15.38
N ALA A 120 11.17 -19.80 16.27
CA ALA A 120 10.84 -20.07 17.67
C ALA A 120 10.36 -18.82 18.40
N ASP A 121 11.02 -17.68 18.19
CA ASP A 121 10.65 -16.40 18.79
C ASP A 121 9.34 -15.86 18.21
N ILE A 122 9.10 -16.07 16.93
CA ILE A 122 7.85 -15.69 16.24
C ILE A 122 6.68 -16.52 16.78
N ILE A 123 6.84 -17.84 16.90
CA ILE A 123 5.82 -18.74 17.43
C ILE A 123 5.47 -18.37 18.89
N GLU A 124 6.45 -17.97 19.70
CA GLU A 124 6.22 -17.54 21.09
C GLU A 124 5.37 -16.26 21.18
N LYS A 125 5.24 -15.49 20.09
CA LYS A 125 4.37 -14.32 20.00
C LYS A 125 2.95 -14.62 19.53
N ILE A 126 2.61 -15.89 19.29
CA ILE A 126 1.22 -16.29 19.01
C ILE A 126 0.44 -16.26 20.33
N ASP A 127 -0.41 -15.24 20.48
CA ASP A 127 -1.20 -15.05 21.68
C ASP A 127 -2.40 -16.00 21.75
N ILE A 128 -2.51 -16.77 22.81
CA ILE A 128 -3.62 -17.70 23.04
C ILE A 128 -4.61 -17.13 24.06
N GLY A 129 -4.12 -16.55 25.14
CA GLY A 129 -4.95 -16.04 26.23
C GLY A 129 -5.67 -14.74 25.85
N GLY A 130 -4.94 -13.79 25.32
CA GLY A 130 -5.49 -12.49 24.93
C GLY A 130 -6.53 -12.60 23.84
N ILE A 131 -6.23 -13.34 22.76
CA ILE A 131 -7.19 -13.56 21.66
C ILE A 131 -8.48 -14.25 22.15
N SER A 132 -8.38 -15.17 23.09
CA SER A 132 -9.53 -15.85 23.67
C SER A 132 -10.39 -14.88 24.50
N LEU A 133 -9.77 -13.99 25.29
CA LEU A 133 -10.47 -12.94 26.03
C LEU A 133 -11.18 -11.96 25.11
N ILE A 134 -10.51 -11.51 24.03
CA ILE A 134 -11.07 -10.62 23.02
C ILE A 134 -12.35 -11.22 22.43
N ARG A 135 -12.29 -12.45 21.96
CA ARG A 135 -13.43 -13.14 21.32
C ARG A 135 -14.56 -13.41 22.31
N GLY A 136 -14.23 -13.82 23.54
CA GLY A 136 -15.21 -14.06 24.60
C GLY A 136 -16.01 -12.81 24.96
N ALA A 137 -15.31 -11.70 25.23
CA ALA A 137 -15.92 -10.44 25.59
C ALA A 137 -16.71 -9.82 24.42
N ALA A 138 -16.16 -9.86 23.20
CA ALA A 138 -16.87 -9.41 22.00
C ALA A 138 -18.16 -10.18 21.75
N LYS A 139 -18.18 -11.51 21.98
CA LYS A 139 -19.39 -12.33 21.87
C LYS A 139 -20.48 -11.89 22.83
N ASN A 140 -20.11 -11.49 24.05
CA ASN A 140 -21.07 -11.07 25.10
C ASN A 140 -21.20 -9.53 25.17
N PHE A 141 -21.14 -8.82 24.05
CA PHE A 141 -21.22 -7.36 24.01
C PHE A 141 -22.52 -6.78 24.60
N ASN A 142 -23.56 -7.58 24.77
CA ASN A 142 -24.75 -7.15 25.48
C ASN A 142 -24.43 -6.74 26.94
N ASP A 143 -23.46 -7.39 27.55
CA ASP A 143 -23.11 -7.24 28.94
C ASP A 143 -21.71 -6.68 29.18
N VAL A 144 -20.77 -6.88 28.25
CA VAL A 144 -19.34 -6.64 28.43
C VAL A 144 -18.81 -5.66 27.39
N VAL A 145 -17.96 -4.73 27.83
CA VAL A 145 -17.14 -3.88 26.95
C VAL A 145 -15.81 -4.59 26.69
N ILE A 146 -15.33 -4.57 25.45
CA ILE A 146 -14.02 -5.09 25.08
C ILE A 146 -13.18 -4.00 24.41
N VAL A 147 -12.01 -3.74 24.93
CA VAL A 147 -10.98 -2.88 24.34
C VAL A 147 -9.82 -3.77 23.94
N ALA A 148 -9.67 -4.02 22.65
CA ALA A 148 -8.78 -5.03 22.09
C ALA A 148 -7.46 -4.47 21.55
N SER A 149 -7.30 -3.17 21.56
CA SER A 149 -6.06 -2.51 21.14
C SER A 149 -5.94 -1.09 21.72
N LYS A 150 -4.71 -0.58 21.76
CA LYS A 150 -4.41 0.80 22.16
C LYS A 150 -5.16 1.86 21.32
N ALA A 151 -5.44 1.57 20.05
CA ALA A 151 -6.20 2.47 19.17
C ALA A 151 -7.61 2.79 19.71
N GLN A 152 -8.15 1.91 20.58
CA GLN A 152 -9.48 2.06 21.15
C GLN A 152 -9.47 2.79 22.52
N TYR A 153 -8.31 3.23 23.02
CA TYR A 153 -8.22 3.96 24.27
C TYR A 153 -8.89 5.33 24.21
N ALA A 154 -8.72 6.06 23.10
CA ALA A 154 -9.32 7.37 22.93
C ALA A 154 -10.87 7.34 22.99
N PRO A 155 -11.58 6.47 22.21
CA PRO A 155 -13.03 6.34 22.37
C PRO A 155 -13.46 5.86 23.76
N LEU A 156 -12.74 4.97 24.42
CA LEU A 156 -13.05 4.58 25.79
C LEU A 156 -12.89 5.77 26.77
N HIS A 157 -11.80 6.52 26.63
CA HIS A 157 -11.54 7.71 27.46
C HIS A 157 -12.68 8.74 27.33
N GLU A 158 -13.14 9.03 26.13
CA GLU A 158 -14.26 9.96 25.91
C GLU A 158 -15.57 9.47 26.55
N ILE A 159 -15.85 8.15 26.51
CA ILE A 159 -17.02 7.58 27.17
C ILE A 159 -16.90 7.75 28.68
N LEU A 160 -15.76 7.38 29.28
CA LEU A 160 -15.53 7.49 30.70
C LEU A 160 -15.62 8.97 31.18
N LYS A 161 -15.08 9.89 30.40
CA LYS A 161 -15.13 11.33 30.68
C LYS A 161 -16.55 11.91 30.68
N ASN A 162 -17.36 11.49 29.73
CA ASN A 162 -18.70 12.07 29.52
C ASN A 162 -19.78 11.36 30.31
N ASN A 163 -19.66 10.05 30.56
CA ASN A 163 -20.71 9.22 31.14
C ASN A 163 -20.27 8.48 32.40
N GLY A 164 -19.02 8.68 32.88
CA GLY A 164 -18.43 7.83 33.90
C GLY A 164 -18.33 6.39 33.43
N ALA A 165 -18.31 5.45 34.39
CA ALA A 165 -18.24 4.03 34.04
C ALA A 165 -19.58 3.46 33.53
N GLN A 166 -20.25 4.13 32.58
CA GLN A 166 -21.50 3.68 31.98
C GLN A 166 -21.35 3.62 30.48
N THR A 167 -21.94 2.55 29.86
CA THR A 167 -21.91 2.34 28.42
C THR A 167 -23.30 1.99 27.88
N THR A 168 -23.57 2.46 26.67
CA THR A 168 -24.75 2.09 25.88
C THR A 168 -24.51 0.78 25.13
N LEU A 169 -25.58 0.15 24.65
CA LEU A 169 -25.47 -1.04 23.78
C LEU A 169 -24.74 -0.75 22.47
N GLU A 170 -24.93 0.44 21.91
CA GLU A 170 -24.27 0.85 20.65
C GLU A 170 -22.77 0.98 20.84
N GLU A 171 -22.31 1.59 21.93
CA GLU A 171 -20.89 1.68 22.28
C GLU A 171 -20.27 0.29 22.45
N ARG A 172 -20.92 -0.62 23.21
CA ARG A 172 -20.44 -1.99 23.38
C ARG A 172 -20.39 -2.75 22.06
N ARG A 173 -21.37 -2.56 21.18
CA ARG A 173 -21.38 -3.15 19.84
C ARG A 173 -20.26 -2.59 18.94
N PHE A 174 -19.96 -1.30 19.07
CA PHE A 174 -18.80 -0.67 18.41
C PHE A 174 -17.51 -1.37 18.83
N PHE A 175 -17.23 -1.49 20.12
CA PHE A 175 -16.02 -2.15 20.61
C PHE A 175 -15.97 -3.63 20.23
N ALA A 176 -17.09 -4.35 20.20
CA ALA A 176 -17.13 -5.74 19.75
C ALA A 176 -16.78 -5.88 18.26
N ARG A 177 -17.22 -4.96 17.41
CA ARG A 177 -16.82 -4.91 16.01
C ARG A 177 -15.31 -4.70 15.87
N GLU A 178 -14.77 -3.72 16.59
CA GLU A 178 -13.33 -3.43 16.59
C GLU A 178 -12.51 -4.62 17.12
N ALA A 179 -13.01 -5.31 18.13
CA ALA A 179 -12.38 -6.52 18.65
C ALA A 179 -12.30 -7.66 17.63
N PHE A 180 -13.35 -7.86 16.84
CA PHE A 180 -13.33 -8.83 15.76
C PHE A 180 -12.45 -8.40 14.57
N ALA A 181 -12.31 -7.09 14.30
CA ALA A 181 -11.33 -6.59 13.35
C ALA A 181 -9.90 -6.96 13.79
N VAL A 182 -9.54 -6.67 15.05
CA VAL A 182 -8.24 -7.05 15.63
C VAL A 182 -8.01 -8.57 15.55
N SER A 183 -9.00 -9.38 15.97
CA SER A 183 -8.88 -10.83 15.95
C SER A 183 -8.69 -11.39 14.54
N SER A 184 -9.45 -10.89 13.56
CA SER A 184 -9.37 -11.38 12.17
C SER A 184 -8.05 -10.98 11.50
N ALA A 185 -7.56 -9.77 11.74
CA ALA A 185 -6.28 -9.32 11.24
C ALA A 185 -5.12 -10.16 11.82
N TYR A 186 -5.14 -10.39 13.14
CA TYR A 186 -4.15 -11.18 13.84
C TYR A 186 -4.07 -12.62 13.32
N ASP A 187 -5.22 -13.31 13.22
CA ASP A 187 -5.28 -14.68 12.69
C ASP A 187 -4.86 -14.75 11.22
N SER A 188 -5.18 -13.71 10.42
CA SER A 188 -4.74 -13.60 9.03
C SER A 188 -3.23 -13.44 8.91
N ALA A 189 -2.62 -12.62 9.76
CA ALA A 189 -1.17 -12.45 9.79
C ALA A 189 -0.45 -13.75 10.16
N ILE A 190 -0.93 -14.47 11.18
CA ILE A 190 -0.40 -15.78 11.58
C ILE A 190 -0.55 -16.78 10.43
N PHE A 191 -1.76 -16.87 9.84
CA PHE A 191 -1.99 -17.77 8.71
C PHE A 191 -1.03 -17.48 7.55
N ASN A 192 -0.88 -16.22 7.14
CA ASN A 192 -0.01 -15.83 6.04
C ASN A 192 1.46 -16.16 6.32
N TRP A 193 1.91 -16.05 7.58
CA TRP A 193 3.26 -16.46 7.95
C TRP A 193 3.49 -17.98 7.79
N PHE A 194 2.50 -18.81 8.15
CA PHE A 194 2.57 -20.27 7.94
C PHE A 194 2.40 -20.65 6.46
N ASP A 195 1.63 -19.89 5.69
CA ASP A 195 1.27 -20.19 4.30
C ASP A 195 2.26 -19.61 3.26
N LYS A 196 3.33 -18.91 3.71
CA LYS A 196 4.27 -18.18 2.84
C LYS A 196 4.85 -19.01 1.69
N GLU A 197 5.04 -20.32 1.89
CA GLU A 197 5.60 -21.24 0.89
C GLU A 197 4.51 -21.87 -0.01
N THR A 198 3.31 -22.08 0.53
CA THR A 198 2.23 -22.81 -0.16
C THR A 198 1.27 -21.91 -0.90
N ASN A 199 1.06 -20.67 -0.43
CA ASN A 199 0.10 -19.73 -0.98
C ASN A 199 -1.29 -20.38 -1.20
N SER A 200 -1.77 -21.15 -0.21
CA SER A 200 -2.98 -21.95 -0.31
C SER A 200 -4.27 -21.13 -0.29
N ALA A 201 -4.21 -19.91 0.25
CA ALA A 201 -5.37 -19.01 0.30
C ALA A 201 -4.93 -17.54 0.28
N PHE A 202 -5.76 -16.69 -0.32
CA PHE A 202 -5.59 -15.24 -0.28
C PHE A 202 -6.31 -14.67 0.95
N ARG A 203 -5.54 -14.05 1.86
CA ARG A 203 -6.04 -13.30 3.01
C ARG A 203 -5.30 -12.00 3.14
N GLN A 204 -6.03 -10.90 3.11
CA GLN A 204 -5.51 -9.56 3.35
C GLN A 204 -6.49 -8.77 4.19
N THR A 205 -5.99 -8.11 5.21
CA THR A 205 -6.76 -7.21 6.07
C THR A 205 -6.16 -5.81 6.00
N ASN A 206 -7.03 -4.82 5.84
CA ASN A 206 -6.68 -3.41 5.88
C ASN A 206 -7.79 -2.69 6.65
N ASP A 207 -7.49 -2.27 7.86
CA ASP A 207 -8.48 -1.75 8.80
C ASP A 207 -8.58 -0.22 8.81
N THR A 208 -7.80 0.47 7.97
CA THR A 208 -7.75 1.93 7.92
C THR A 208 -8.37 2.44 6.61
N PRO A 209 -9.70 2.64 6.55
CA PRO A 209 -10.35 3.16 5.35
C PRO A 209 -10.14 4.66 5.23
N MET A 210 -9.69 5.10 4.06
CA MET A 210 -9.79 6.47 3.60
C MET A 210 -11.01 6.57 2.68
N SER A 211 -12.08 7.24 3.15
CA SER A 211 -13.26 7.49 2.33
C SER A 211 -12.92 8.43 1.19
N LEU A 212 -13.30 8.05 -0.02
CA LEU A 212 -13.13 8.87 -1.20
C LEU A 212 -14.46 9.53 -1.56
N ARG A 213 -14.39 10.70 -2.19
CA ARG A 213 -15.60 11.44 -2.61
C ARG A 213 -16.55 10.58 -3.45
N TYR A 214 -16.02 9.75 -4.33
CA TYR A 214 -16.69 8.74 -5.14
C TYR A 214 -15.64 7.74 -5.68
N GLY A 215 -16.07 6.68 -6.36
CA GLY A 215 -15.19 5.73 -7.02
C GLY A 215 -14.60 6.30 -8.33
N GLU A 216 -14.44 5.46 -9.34
CA GLU A 216 -13.96 5.91 -10.65
C GLU A 216 -14.93 6.91 -11.31
N ASN A 217 -16.22 6.72 -11.08
CA ASN A 217 -17.30 7.60 -11.57
C ASN A 217 -18.17 8.14 -10.42
N PRO A 218 -18.80 9.33 -10.59
CA PRO A 218 -19.54 10.00 -9.52
C PRO A 218 -20.69 9.22 -8.87
N HIS A 219 -21.26 8.25 -9.58
CA HIS A 219 -22.35 7.42 -9.06
C HIS A 219 -21.87 6.20 -8.25
N GLN A 220 -20.56 5.94 -8.23
CA GLN A 220 -19.93 4.83 -7.54
C GLN A 220 -19.38 5.29 -6.20
N LYS A 221 -19.63 4.53 -5.12
CA LYS A 221 -18.94 4.74 -3.84
C LYS A 221 -17.52 4.18 -3.93
N GLY A 222 -16.55 4.91 -3.39
CA GLY A 222 -15.15 4.51 -3.35
C GLY A 222 -14.53 4.69 -1.98
N ALA A 223 -13.57 3.82 -1.66
CA ALA A 223 -12.72 3.92 -0.48
C ALA A 223 -11.35 3.32 -0.83
N PHE A 224 -10.31 3.85 -0.22
CA PHE A 224 -8.98 3.27 -0.22
C PHE A 224 -8.74 2.61 1.14
N TYR A 225 -8.33 1.37 1.15
CA TYR A 225 -7.99 0.61 2.35
C TYR A 225 -6.47 0.41 2.39
N GLY A 226 -5.81 1.06 3.29
CA GLY A 226 -4.37 1.03 3.46
C GLY A 226 -3.84 2.28 4.15
N ASN A 227 -2.58 2.27 4.57
CA ASN A 227 -1.95 3.44 5.17
C ASN A 227 -1.25 4.29 4.09
N PHE A 228 -1.99 5.22 3.51
CA PHE A 228 -1.46 6.14 2.49
C PHE A 228 -0.19 6.88 2.97
N ASN A 229 -0.18 7.26 4.25
CA ASN A 229 0.92 8.03 4.83
C ASN A 229 2.23 7.24 4.99
N ASP A 230 2.23 5.91 4.86
CA ASP A 230 3.48 5.13 4.84
C ASP A 230 4.26 5.35 3.54
N MET A 231 3.56 5.63 2.44
CA MET A 231 4.14 5.78 1.11
C MET A 231 4.31 7.25 0.71
N LEU A 232 3.31 8.07 1.01
CA LEU A 232 3.18 9.44 0.53
C LEU A 232 2.66 10.35 1.65
N GLU A 233 3.14 11.59 1.68
CA GLU A 233 2.63 12.62 2.57
C GLU A 233 1.99 13.75 1.76
N GLN A 234 0.71 13.99 1.97
CA GLN A 234 0.03 15.13 1.34
C GLN A 234 0.28 16.41 2.14
N ILE A 235 1.00 17.37 1.55
CA ILE A 235 1.35 18.63 2.21
C ILE A 235 0.51 19.82 1.73
N HIS A 236 -0.30 19.66 0.66
CA HIS A 236 -1.18 20.69 0.13
C HIS A 236 -2.27 20.11 -0.79
N GLY A 237 -3.36 20.87 -0.98
CA GLY A 237 -4.36 20.65 -2.01
C GLY A 237 -5.67 20.04 -1.52
N LYS A 238 -6.53 19.67 -2.49
CA LYS A 238 -7.81 19.01 -2.27
C LYS A 238 -7.63 17.56 -1.85
N GLU A 239 -8.70 16.93 -1.37
CA GLU A 239 -8.74 15.46 -1.13
C GLU A 239 -8.39 14.69 -2.40
N ILE A 240 -7.62 13.60 -2.21
CA ILE A 240 -7.21 12.71 -3.29
C ILE A 240 -8.42 11.90 -3.74
N SER A 241 -8.66 11.85 -5.05
CA SER A 241 -9.75 11.06 -5.63
C SER A 241 -9.31 9.63 -5.96
N TYR A 242 -10.28 8.76 -6.24
CA TYR A 242 -10.04 7.40 -6.74
C TYR A 242 -9.12 7.40 -7.97
N ASN A 243 -9.43 8.24 -8.97
CA ASN A 243 -8.65 8.34 -10.20
C ASN A 243 -7.24 8.89 -9.93
N ASN A 244 -7.11 9.88 -9.03
CA ASN A 244 -5.78 10.35 -8.63
C ASN A 244 -4.93 9.22 -8.02
N LEU A 245 -5.51 8.35 -7.17
CA LEU A 245 -4.79 7.22 -6.58
C LEU A 245 -4.28 6.23 -7.64
N LEU A 246 -5.07 5.96 -8.68
CA LEU A 246 -4.64 5.09 -9.78
C LEU A 246 -3.45 5.70 -10.54
N ASP A 247 -3.56 6.99 -10.89
CA ASP A 247 -2.49 7.71 -11.60
C ASP A 247 -1.23 7.87 -10.72
N ILE A 248 -1.39 8.17 -9.42
CA ILE A 248 -0.29 8.25 -8.44
C ILE A 248 0.43 6.90 -8.33
N ASN A 249 -0.31 5.79 -8.23
CA ASN A 249 0.30 4.45 -8.18
C ASN A 249 1.12 4.17 -9.44
N ALA A 250 0.57 4.45 -10.63
CA ALA A 250 1.29 4.28 -11.88
C ALA A 250 2.55 5.16 -11.97
N ALA A 251 2.46 6.40 -11.48
CA ALA A 251 3.58 7.34 -11.45
C ALA A 251 4.70 6.86 -10.51
N VAL A 252 4.36 6.41 -9.30
CA VAL A 252 5.33 5.88 -8.32
C VAL A 252 5.99 4.61 -8.83
N GLU A 253 5.22 3.68 -9.43
CA GLU A 253 5.79 2.47 -10.04
C GLU A 253 6.80 2.81 -11.13
N LEU A 254 6.44 3.73 -12.05
CA LEU A 254 7.29 4.13 -13.16
C LEU A 254 8.58 4.80 -12.69
N ILE A 255 8.47 5.81 -11.81
CA ILE A 255 9.64 6.62 -11.42
C ILE A 255 10.68 5.81 -10.63
N ASN A 256 10.26 4.79 -9.89
CA ASN A 256 11.15 3.94 -9.12
C ASN A 256 12.15 3.17 -9.98
N ASP A 257 11.83 2.88 -11.25
CA ASP A 257 12.75 2.21 -12.18
C ASP A 257 13.84 3.16 -12.72
N PHE A 258 13.74 4.46 -12.45
CA PHE A 258 14.72 5.46 -12.87
C PHE A 258 15.69 5.90 -11.75
N ALA A 259 15.91 5.02 -10.76
CA ALA A 259 16.87 5.29 -9.70
C ALA A 259 18.29 5.55 -10.27
N GLY A 260 18.97 6.60 -9.77
CA GLY A 260 20.31 6.98 -10.21
C GLY A 260 20.36 7.98 -11.37
N GLU A 261 19.22 8.36 -11.95
CA GLU A 261 19.11 9.39 -12.99
C GLU A 261 18.15 10.49 -12.53
N THR A 262 18.46 11.77 -12.78
CA THR A 262 17.49 12.85 -12.50
C THR A 262 16.40 12.82 -13.56
N THR A 263 15.20 12.39 -13.16
CA THR A 263 14.10 12.08 -14.09
C THR A 263 12.84 12.83 -13.70
N PHE A 264 12.14 13.34 -14.70
CA PHE A 264 10.81 13.92 -14.59
C PHE A 264 9.83 13.17 -15.49
N ALA A 265 8.68 12.77 -14.96
CA ALA A 265 7.63 12.09 -15.71
C ALA A 265 6.28 12.82 -15.58
N ILE A 266 5.52 12.78 -16.66
CA ILE A 266 4.16 13.30 -16.78
C ILE A 266 3.26 12.15 -17.19
N LEU A 267 2.27 11.84 -16.35
CA LEU A 267 1.33 10.74 -16.60
C LEU A 267 -0.08 11.25 -16.74
N LYS A 268 -0.85 10.56 -17.56
CA LYS A 268 -2.30 10.74 -17.68
C LYS A 268 -2.95 9.40 -17.95
N HIS A 269 -4.01 9.08 -17.18
CA HIS A 269 -4.73 7.81 -17.29
C HIS A 269 -3.78 6.59 -17.22
N ASN A 270 -2.91 6.61 -16.21
CA ASN A 270 -1.94 5.56 -15.88
C ASN A 270 -0.80 5.35 -16.91
N ASN A 271 -0.67 6.19 -17.93
CA ASN A 271 0.39 6.09 -18.92
C ASN A 271 1.24 7.36 -18.97
N ALA A 272 2.53 7.20 -19.24
CA ALA A 272 3.42 8.33 -19.46
C ALA A 272 3.11 9.00 -20.80
N CYS A 273 2.82 10.31 -20.78
CA CYS A 273 2.74 11.15 -21.97
C CYS A 273 4.02 11.97 -22.16
N GLY A 274 4.82 12.16 -21.12
CA GLY A 274 6.13 12.78 -21.18
C GLY A 274 7.05 12.17 -20.13
N LEU A 275 8.32 11.93 -20.48
CA LEU A 275 9.35 11.49 -19.55
C LEU A 275 10.72 11.80 -20.10
N ALA A 276 11.60 12.34 -19.27
CA ALA A 276 13.00 12.55 -19.65
C ALA A 276 13.92 12.50 -18.45
N SER A 277 15.16 12.05 -18.68
CA SER A 277 16.28 12.13 -17.73
C SER A 277 17.29 13.15 -18.25
N ARG A 278 17.67 14.14 -17.40
CA ARG A 278 18.61 15.23 -17.71
C ARG A 278 19.49 15.53 -16.51
N PRO A 279 20.58 16.27 -16.70
CA PRO A 279 21.43 16.70 -15.58
C PRO A 279 20.70 17.50 -14.50
N THR A 280 19.74 18.33 -14.88
CA THR A 280 18.89 19.10 -13.95
C THR A 280 17.43 18.72 -14.09
N LEU A 281 16.65 18.90 -13.02
CA LEU A 281 15.23 18.59 -13.03
C LEU A 281 14.44 19.54 -13.93
N ALA A 282 14.84 20.80 -14.01
CA ALA A 282 14.25 21.79 -14.89
C ALA A 282 14.43 21.44 -16.39
N GLU A 283 15.60 20.92 -16.78
CA GLU A 283 15.84 20.41 -18.14
C GLU A 283 15.06 19.12 -18.41
N ALA A 284 14.96 18.24 -17.40
CA ALA A 284 14.14 17.01 -17.48
C ALA A 284 12.65 17.34 -17.69
N TRP A 285 12.15 18.36 -17.00
CA TRP A 285 10.79 18.86 -17.19
C TRP A 285 10.56 19.38 -18.63
N ASP A 286 11.42 20.26 -19.13
CA ASP A 286 11.28 20.82 -20.47
C ASP A 286 11.25 19.70 -21.55
N ALA A 287 12.15 18.73 -21.41
CA ALA A 287 12.22 17.60 -22.34
C ALA A 287 11.00 16.67 -22.18
N ALA A 288 10.52 16.41 -20.96
CA ALA A 288 9.34 15.60 -20.73
C ALA A 288 8.08 16.25 -21.31
N LEU A 289 7.89 17.56 -21.06
CA LEU A 289 6.74 18.31 -21.55
C LEU A 289 6.70 18.37 -23.08
N ALA A 290 7.85 18.48 -23.73
CA ALA A 290 7.94 18.51 -25.18
C ALA A 290 7.36 17.25 -25.86
N GLY A 291 7.40 16.09 -25.20
CA GLY A 291 6.89 14.82 -25.72
C GLY A 291 5.40 14.84 -26.01
N ASP A 292 4.60 15.48 -25.17
CA ASP A 292 3.15 15.65 -25.38
C ASP A 292 2.60 16.79 -24.48
N PRO A 293 2.77 18.04 -24.87
CA PRO A 293 2.30 19.18 -24.08
C PRO A 293 0.78 19.26 -23.97
N VAL A 294 0.04 18.63 -24.89
CA VAL A 294 -1.42 18.61 -24.89
C VAL A 294 -1.95 17.68 -23.80
N SER A 295 -1.44 16.45 -23.74
CA SER A 295 -1.86 15.47 -22.73
C SER A 295 -1.35 15.82 -21.34
N ALA A 296 -0.28 16.60 -21.21
CA ALA A 296 0.27 17.05 -19.94
C ALA A 296 -0.73 17.88 -19.12
N PHE A 297 -1.64 18.58 -19.80
CA PHE A 297 -2.69 19.37 -19.15
C PHE A 297 -3.61 18.49 -18.30
N GLY A 298 -3.68 18.79 -16.99
CA GLY A 298 -4.48 18.03 -16.02
C GLY A 298 -3.88 16.67 -15.65
N GLY A 299 -2.60 16.44 -15.94
CA GLY A 299 -1.89 15.21 -15.61
C GLY A 299 -1.41 15.12 -14.17
N VAL A 300 -0.76 14.00 -13.87
CA VAL A 300 0.00 13.73 -12.65
C VAL A 300 1.49 13.83 -12.98
N LEU A 301 2.19 14.65 -12.22
CA LEU A 301 3.61 14.92 -12.36
C LEU A 301 4.40 14.19 -11.29
N ILE A 302 5.53 13.60 -11.65
CA ILE A 302 6.42 12.96 -10.68
C ILE A 302 7.88 13.18 -11.03
N ALA A 303 8.68 13.43 -10.01
CA ALA A 303 10.13 13.54 -10.10
C ALA A 303 10.80 12.68 -9.02
N ASN A 304 12.00 12.17 -9.31
CA ASN A 304 12.80 11.41 -8.34
C ASN A 304 13.92 12.25 -7.69
N ALA A 305 13.88 13.55 -7.86
CA ALA A 305 14.83 14.51 -7.29
C ALA A 305 14.08 15.66 -6.59
N ASN A 306 14.83 16.44 -5.79
CA ASN A 306 14.30 17.63 -5.13
C ASN A 306 13.79 18.65 -6.16
N VAL A 307 12.58 19.17 -5.95
CA VAL A 307 12.01 20.24 -6.80
C VAL A 307 12.49 21.60 -6.29
N ASP A 308 13.34 22.22 -7.06
CA ASP A 308 13.82 23.57 -6.81
C ASP A 308 12.87 24.64 -7.37
N LYS A 309 13.13 25.92 -7.07
CA LYS A 309 12.32 27.02 -7.53
C LYS A 309 12.24 27.13 -9.06
N ALA A 310 13.37 26.93 -9.74
CA ALA A 310 13.42 27.03 -11.21
C ALA A 310 12.52 25.99 -11.88
N THR A 311 12.54 24.75 -11.37
CA THR A 311 11.64 23.68 -11.81
C THR A 311 10.19 24.02 -11.48
N ALA A 312 9.90 24.49 -10.26
CA ALA A 312 8.55 24.83 -9.83
C ALA A 312 7.92 25.97 -10.67
N GLU A 313 8.69 26.99 -11.02
CA GLU A 313 8.24 28.10 -11.89
C GLU A 313 7.81 27.58 -13.27
N LYS A 314 8.62 26.74 -13.92
CA LYS A 314 8.31 26.12 -15.21
C LYS A 314 7.08 25.21 -15.13
N VAL A 315 7.04 24.34 -14.14
CA VAL A 315 5.91 23.40 -13.91
C VAL A 315 4.61 24.19 -13.67
N ASN A 316 4.68 25.35 -13.04
CA ASN A 316 3.51 26.18 -12.72
C ASN A 316 2.86 26.84 -13.96
N GLU A 317 3.51 26.84 -15.12
CA GLU A 317 2.97 27.39 -16.37
C GLU A 317 1.78 26.58 -16.91
N ILE A 318 1.67 25.29 -16.56
CA ILE A 318 0.55 24.46 -16.99
C ILE A 318 -0.36 24.10 -15.80
N PHE A 319 -1.60 23.73 -16.13
CA PHE A 319 -2.49 23.11 -15.14
C PHE A 319 -2.20 21.62 -15.00
N PHE A 320 -2.04 21.16 -13.75
CA PHE A 320 -1.92 19.76 -13.39
C PHE A 320 -2.63 19.47 -12.06
N GLU A 321 -3.02 18.23 -11.85
CA GLU A 321 -3.78 17.79 -10.66
C GLU A 321 -2.87 17.51 -9.47
N VAL A 322 -1.77 16.79 -9.70
CA VAL A 322 -0.89 16.23 -8.66
C VAL A 322 0.57 16.42 -9.05
N ILE A 323 1.41 16.78 -8.09
CA ILE A 323 2.87 16.68 -8.20
C ILE A 323 3.44 15.87 -7.05
N ILE A 324 4.38 14.97 -7.38
CA ILE A 324 5.03 14.04 -6.45
C ILE A 324 6.54 14.18 -6.57
N ALA A 325 7.23 14.36 -5.45
CA ALA A 325 8.69 14.37 -5.40
C ALA A 325 9.18 13.93 -4.01
N PRO A 326 10.45 13.52 -3.86
CA PRO A 326 11.01 13.17 -2.55
C PRO A 326 11.15 14.40 -1.62
N SER A 327 11.32 15.60 -2.18
CA SER A 327 11.40 16.85 -1.43
C SER A 327 11.17 18.07 -2.31
N TYR A 328 10.97 19.20 -1.67
CA TYR A 328 10.74 20.50 -2.32
C TYR A 328 11.48 21.58 -1.55
N ASP A 329 12.09 22.54 -2.24
CA ASP A 329 12.62 23.75 -1.63
C ASP A 329 11.46 24.63 -1.12
N ALA A 330 11.72 25.45 -0.10
CA ALA A 330 10.70 26.28 0.52
C ALA A 330 10.06 27.28 -0.49
N ASP A 331 10.89 27.92 -1.31
CA ASP A 331 10.46 28.86 -2.34
C ASP A 331 9.78 28.17 -3.54
N ALA A 332 10.15 26.93 -3.85
CA ALA A 332 9.40 26.09 -4.79
C ALA A 332 7.98 25.80 -4.28
N LEU A 333 7.83 25.48 -3.00
CA LEU A 333 6.51 25.28 -2.39
C LEU A 333 5.66 26.55 -2.41
N GLU A 334 6.24 27.74 -2.23
CA GLU A 334 5.52 29.00 -2.36
C GLU A 334 4.90 29.17 -3.76
N VAL A 335 5.63 28.81 -4.80
CA VAL A 335 5.13 28.82 -6.19
C VAL A 335 4.02 27.79 -6.38
N LEU A 336 4.25 26.56 -5.98
CA LEU A 336 3.32 25.45 -6.22
C LEU A 336 2.00 25.61 -5.44
N LYS A 337 2.03 26.13 -4.22
CA LYS A 337 0.86 26.35 -3.35
C LYS A 337 -0.07 27.50 -3.78
N GLN A 338 0.29 28.29 -4.78
CA GLN A 338 -0.58 29.36 -5.32
C GLN A 338 -1.92 28.82 -5.86
N LYS A 339 -1.98 27.54 -6.23
CA LYS A 339 -3.22 26.88 -6.68
C LYS A 339 -3.82 26.05 -5.57
N LYS A 340 -4.86 26.54 -4.90
CA LYS A 340 -5.49 25.94 -3.71
C LYS A 340 -5.81 24.43 -3.83
N ASN A 341 -6.24 23.99 -5.00
CA ASN A 341 -6.69 22.60 -5.20
C ASN A 341 -5.59 21.65 -5.71
N ARG A 342 -4.40 22.16 -6.01
CA ARG A 342 -3.26 21.36 -6.49
C ARG A 342 -2.79 20.45 -5.39
N ILE A 343 -2.72 19.17 -5.67
CA ILE A 343 -2.23 18.16 -4.70
C ILE A 343 -0.71 18.11 -4.78
N ILE A 344 -0.05 18.30 -3.64
CA ILE A 344 1.42 18.21 -3.53
C ILE A 344 1.74 17.09 -2.56
N LEU A 345 2.51 16.10 -3.03
CA LEU A 345 2.86 14.89 -2.30
C LEU A 345 4.37 14.76 -2.14
N ILE A 346 4.81 14.40 -0.94
CA ILE A 346 6.17 13.95 -0.68
C ILE A 346 6.20 12.43 -0.78
N GLN A 347 7.04 11.88 -1.67
CA GLN A 347 7.26 10.43 -1.77
C GLN A 347 8.26 9.99 -0.70
N LYS A 348 7.84 9.03 0.12
CA LYS A 348 8.70 8.40 1.12
C LYS A 348 9.47 7.23 0.51
N GLN A 349 10.62 6.91 1.11
CA GLN A 349 11.43 5.75 0.70
C GLN A 349 10.87 4.46 1.30
N THR A 350 9.66 4.10 0.91
CA THR A 350 9.00 2.87 1.34
C THR A 350 8.88 1.93 0.14
N ALA A 351 9.30 0.69 0.31
CA ALA A 351 9.20 -0.30 -0.75
C ALA A 351 7.73 -0.58 -1.11
N MET A 352 7.47 -0.74 -2.40
CA MET A 352 6.17 -1.21 -2.87
C MET A 352 5.93 -2.66 -2.42
N PRO A 353 4.67 -3.08 -2.17
CA PRO A 353 4.37 -4.48 -1.84
C PRO A 353 4.90 -5.45 -2.90
N GLU A 354 5.43 -6.59 -2.48
CA GLU A 354 5.99 -7.61 -3.38
C GLU A 354 4.96 -8.24 -4.30
N LYS A 355 3.71 -8.33 -3.84
CA LYS A 355 2.59 -8.90 -4.62
C LYS A 355 1.59 -7.83 -5.00
N THR A 356 0.99 -8.02 -6.19
CA THR A 356 -0.15 -7.25 -6.65
C THR A 356 -1.37 -8.16 -6.77
N PHE A 357 -2.56 -7.60 -6.56
CA PHE A 357 -3.80 -8.34 -6.75
C PHE A 357 -4.89 -7.44 -7.34
N ARG A 358 -5.85 -8.07 -8.00
CA ARG A 358 -7.01 -7.39 -8.56
C ARG A 358 -8.24 -8.29 -8.53
N SER A 359 -9.41 -7.71 -8.33
CA SER A 359 -10.66 -8.44 -8.44
C SER A 359 -10.94 -8.80 -9.91
N VAL A 360 -11.32 -10.05 -10.15
CA VAL A 360 -11.72 -10.55 -11.48
C VAL A 360 -12.85 -11.54 -11.28
N LEU A 361 -13.95 -11.34 -11.99
CA LEU A 361 -15.16 -12.16 -11.82
C LEU A 361 -15.62 -12.17 -10.34
N ASN A 362 -15.69 -13.35 -9.74
CA ASN A 362 -16.02 -13.57 -8.33
C ASN A 362 -14.80 -13.95 -7.48
N GLY A 363 -13.59 -13.67 -7.95
CA GLY A 363 -12.33 -14.01 -7.30
C GLY A 363 -11.30 -12.90 -7.34
N VAL A 364 -10.07 -13.24 -7.00
CA VAL A 364 -8.91 -12.37 -6.98
C VAL A 364 -7.76 -13.00 -7.75
N LEU A 365 -7.18 -12.27 -8.70
CA LEU A 365 -5.89 -12.61 -9.29
C LEU A 365 -4.78 -12.02 -8.43
N VAL A 366 -3.80 -12.85 -8.09
CA VAL A 366 -2.60 -12.47 -7.35
C VAL A 366 -1.39 -12.84 -8.16
N GLN A 367 -0.40 -11.95 -8.20
CA GLN A 367 0.88 -12.21 -8.86
C GLN A 367 2.00 -11.45 -8.13
N ASP A 368 3.22 -11.86 -8.37
CA ASP A 368 4.38 -11.08 -7.94
C ASP A 368 4.42 -9.78 -8.73
N ARG A 369 4.92 -8.71 -8.09
CA ARG A 369 5.16 -7.44 -8.77
C ARG A 369 6.28 -7.62 -9.79
N ASP A 370 6.11 -7.04 -10.97
CA ASP A 370 7.16 -7.00 -11.98
C ASP A 370 8.26 -6.01 -11.57
N ASN A 371 9.22 -6.51 -10.81
CA ASN A 371 10.37 -5.75 -10.33
C ASN A 371 11.61 -5.89 -11.24
N LYS A 372 11.49 -6.61 -12.39
CA LYS A 372 12.61 -6.74 -13.31
C LYS A 372 12.85 -5.42 -14.03
N VAL A 373 14.06 -4.91 -13.88
CA VAL A 373 14.60 -3.78 -14.65
C VAL A 373 15.84 -4.29 -15.38
N GLU A 374 15.84 -4.24 -16.70
CA GLU A 374 16.93 -4.70 -17.53
C GLU A 374 18.12 -3.76 -17.41
N THR A 375 19.28 -4.38 -17.51
CA THR A 375 20.59 -3.73 -17.62
C THR A 375 21.23 -4.04 -18.95
N ALA A 376 22.35 -3.41 -19.28
CA ALA A 376 23.09 -3.72 -20.49
C ALA A 376 23.52 -5.20 -20.60
N ALA A 377 23.67 -5.90 -19.46
CA ALA A 377 24.00 -7.32 -19.41
C ALA A 377 22.84 -8.25 -19.84
N ASP A 378 21.59 -7.77 -19.75
CA ASP A 378 20.41 -8.51 -20.18
C ASP A 378 20.16 -8.37 -21.70
N LEU A 379 20.86 -7.45 -22.38
CA LEU A 379 20.65 -7.17 -23.78
C LEU A 379 21.46 -8.11 -24.66
N GLN A 380 20.78 -8.89 -25.50
CA GLN A 380 21.39 -9.77 -26.48
C GLN A 380 21.17 -9.21 -27.89
N THR A 381 22.26 -8.77 -28.55
CA THR A 381 22.20 -8.38 -29.97
C THR A 381 21.96 -9.61 -30.83
N VAL A 382 20.93 -9.55 -31.68
CA VAL A 382 20.52 -10.66 -32.56
C VAL A 382 20.70 -10.31 -34.04
N SER A 383 20.89 -9.04 -34.41
CA SER A 383 21.21 -8.56 -35.75
C SER A 383 22.73 -8.47 -35.96
N LYS A 384 23.15 -8.39 -37.24
CA LYS A 384 24.57 -8.20 -37.60
C LYS A 384 25.14 -6.85 -37.16
N VAL A 385 24.29 -5.83 -37.19
CA VAL A 385 24.67 -4.48 -36.67
C VAL A 385 24.41 -4.46 -35.20
N ALA A 386 25.47 -4.18 -34.44
CA ALA A 386 25.35 -3.95 -32.99
C ALA A 386 24.87 -2.51 -32.72
N PRO A 387 24.07 -2.27 -31.67
CA PRO A 387 23.66 -0.93 -31.28
C PRO A 387 24.86 -0.14 -30.78
N LYS A 388 24.85 1.18 -30.98
CA LYS A 388 25.82 2.11 -30.43
C LYS A 388 25.58 2.29 -28.91
N ALA A 389 26.55 2.85 -28.20
CA ALA A 389 26.44 3.08 -26.75
C ALA A 389 25.22 3.96 -26.40
N GLU A 390 25.00 5.01 -27.15
CA GLU A 390 23.83 5.90 -26.95
C GLU A 390 22.51 5.18 -27.22
N GLU A 391 22.45 4.31 -28.22
CA GLU A 391 21.26 3.51 -28.54
C GLU A 391 20.99 2.48 -27.41
N ILE A 392 22.00 1.90 -26.77
CA ILE A 392 21.86 1.01 -25.63
C ILE A 392 21.23 1.77 -24.44
N GLU A 393 21.71 2.97 -24.11
CA GLU A 393 21.14 3.79 -23.06
C GLU A 393 19.69 4.16 -23.36
N ASP A 394 19.38 4.56 -24.58
CA ASP A 394 18.03 4.92 -25.01
C ASP A 394 17.08 3.69 -25.05
N MET A 395 17.57 2.51 -25.43
CA MET A 395 16.79 1.27 -25.40
C MET A 395 16.45 0.87 -23.97
N LEU A 396 17.38 0.94 -23.03
CA LEU A 396 17.12 0.68 -21.62
C LEU A 396 16.13 1.69 -21.03
N PHE A 397 16.28 2.96 -21.38
CA PHE A 397 15.36 4.02 -20.99
C PHE A 397 13.94 3.75 -21.55
N ALA A 398 13.82 3.45 -22.83
CA ALA A 398 12.53 3.16 -23.48
C ALA A 398 11.88 1.87 -22.93
N ASN A 399 12.69 0.85 -22.60
CA ASN A 399 12.21 -0.40 -22.05
C ASN A 399 11.60 -0.24 -20.65
N LYS A 400 12.17 0.62 -19.79
CA LYS A 400 11.55 1.01 -18.52
C LYS A 400 10.17 1.64 -18.73
N ILE A 401 10.01 2.49 -19.73
CA ILE A 401 8.72 3.16 -19.99
C ILE A 401 7.70 2.17 -20.55
N VAL A 402 8.08 1.32 -21.51
CA VAL A 402 7.16 0.37 -22.13
C VAL A 402 6.65 -0.66 -21.12
N LYS A 403 7.46 -1.09 -20.17
CA LYS A 403 7.08 -1.93 -19.03
C LYS A 403 5.88 -1.35 -18.25
N HIS A 404 5.84 -0.04 -18.07
CA HIS A 404 4.77 0.64 -17.33
C HIS A 404 3.60 1.10 -18.21
N SER A 405 3.65 0.83 -19.51
CA SER A 405 2.64 1.22 -20.49
C SER A 405 1.58 0.14 -20.69
N LYS A 406 0.32 0.55 -20.88
CA LYS A 406 -0.78 -0.40 -21.14
C LYS A 406 -0.59 -1.12 -22.48
N SER A 407 -0.60 -2.45 -22.44
CA SER A 407 -0.44 -3.33 -23.63
C SER A 407 -1.59 -3.19 -24.65
N ASN A 408 -1.35 -3.40 -25.97
CA ASN A 408 -0.03 -3.45 -26.57
C ASN A 408 0.62 -2.09 -26.55
N ALA A 409 1.92 -2.03 -26.28
CA ALA A 409 2.64 -0.78 -26.16
C ALA A 409 3.91 -0.73 -27.01
N ILE A 410 4.15 0.43 -27.62
CA ILE A 410 5.39 0.81 -28.29
C ILE A 410 5.84 2.15 -27.70
N VAL A 411 7.14 2.26 -27.42
CA VAL A 411 7.79 3.49 -26.96
C VAL A 411 8.90 3.85 -27.93
N LEU A 412 8.91 5.11 -28.39
CA LEU A 412 9.96 5.72 -29.18
C LEU A 412 10.74 6.71 -28.32
N ALA A 413 12.05 6.55 -28.26
CA ALA A 413 12.91 7.39 -27.42
C ALA A 413 14.20 7.79 -28.13
N LYS A 414 14.78 8.91 -27.70
CA LYS A 414 16.09 9.38 -28.11
C LYS A 414 16.65 10.32 -27.05
N ASN A 415 17.95 10.19 -26.78
CA ASN A 415 18.65 11.01 -25.78
C ASN A 415 17.97 10.98 -24.40
N LYS A 416 17.56 9.80 -23.93
CA LYS A 416 16.81 9.61 -22.68
C LYS A 416 15.59 10.53 -22.55
N GLN A 417 14.84 10.65 -23.64
CA GLN A 417 13.58 11.37 -23.72
C GLN A 417 12.55 10.51 -24.43
N LEU A 418 11.37 10.39 -23.83
CA LEU A 418 10.19 9.83 -24.49
C LEU A 418 9.77 10.79 -25.62
N ILE A 419 9.96 10.35 -26.85
CA ILE A 419 9.50 11.11 -28.02
C ILE A 419 7.99 10.92 -28.21
N ALA A 420 7.55 9.67 -28.21
CA ALA A 420 6.15 9.30 -28.31
C ALA A 420 5.92 7.86 -27.84
N SER A 421 4.69 7.56 -27.47
CA SER A 421 4.23 6.20 -27.17
C SER A 421 2.88 5.93 -27.82
N GLY A 422 2.68 4.68 -28.26
CA GLY A 422 1.37 4.15 -28.60
C GLY A 422 1.03 3.05 -27.61
N VAL A 423 -0.11 3.19 -26.91
CA VAL A 423 -0.46 2.34 -25.77
C VAL A 423 -1.90 1.83 -25.87
N GLY A 424 -2.17 0.66 -25.31
CA GLY A 424 -3.52 0.11 -25.16
C GLY A 424 -4.21 -0.29 -26.46
N GLN A 425 -3.44 -0.53 -27.53
CA GLN A 425 -4.01 -0.91 -28.81
C GLN A 425 -4.19 -2.42 -28.93
N THR A 426 -5.20 -2.85 -29.71
CA THR A 426 -5.47 -4.27 -29.99
C THR A 426 -4.41 -4.90 -30.88
N SER A 427 -3.72 -4.10 -31.69
CA SER A 427 -2.63 -4.51 -32.56
C SER A 427 -1.36 -3.72 -32.24
N ARG A 428 -0.20 -4.40 -32.29
CA ARG A 428 1.10 -3.76 -32.03
C ARG A 428 1.48 -2.78 -33.14
N VAL A 429 1.10 -3.08 -34.37
CA VAL A 429 1.29 -2.19 -35.51
C VAL A 429 0.54 -0.88 -35.31
N ASP A 430 -0.68 -0.92 -34.78
CA ASP A 430 -1.44 0.31 -34.50
C ASP A 430 -0.81 1.11 -33.38
N SER A 431 -0.26 0.45 -32.35
CA SER A 431 0.54 1.14 -31.30
C SER A 431 1.72 1.90 -31.93
N LEU A 432 2.44 1.26 -32.86
CA LEU A 432 3.56 1.89 -33.53
C LEU A 432 3.13 3.07 -34.40
N ARG A 433 2.09 2.88 -35.24
CA ARG A 433 1.57 3.96 -36.09
C ARG A 433 1.12 5.18 -35.27
N HIS A 434 0.42 4.96 -34.18
CA HIS A 434 0.04 6.04 -33.25
C HIS A 434 1.26 6.75 -32.67
N ALA A 435 2.31 6.00 -32.28
CA ALA A 435 3.53 6.62 -31.75
C ALA A 435 4.22 7.48 -32.84
N ILE A 436 4.33 7.00 -34.09
CA ILE A 436 4.94 7.74 -35.21
C ILE A 436 4.13 9.00 -35.53
N GLU A 437 2.81 8.88 -35.64
CA GLU A 437 1.91 10.01 -35.89
C GLU A 437 2.05 11.07 -34.81
N LYS A 438 2.05 10.63 -33.53
CA LYS A 438 2.19 11.52 -32.39
C LYS A 438 3.53 12.25 -32.37
N ALA A 439 4.63 11.55 -32.66
CA ALA A 439 5.95 12.17 -32.80
C ALA A 439 5.94 13.29 -33.87
N GLY A 440 5.35 13.02 -35.03
CA GLY A 440 5.20 14.00 -36.12
C GLY A 440 4.34 15.21 -35.72
N ASN A 441 3.25 14.98 -34.98
CA ASN A 441 2.35 16.06 -34.53
C ASN A 441 3.04 17.05 -33.58
N PHE A 442 4.04 16.59 -32.82
CA PHE A 442 4.84 17.45 -31.93
C PHE A 442 6.19 17.85 -32.52
N GLY A 443 6.41 17.60 -33.81
CA GLY A 443 7.58 18.09 -34.56
C GLY A 443 8.87 17.30 -34.29
N PHE A 444 8.78 16.09 -33.75
CA PHE A 444 9.95 15.24 -33.54
C PHE A 444 10.35 14.50 -34.82
N SER A 445 11.64 14.52 -35.12
CA SER A 445 12.25 13.59 -36.03
C SER A 445 12.55 12.26 -35.34
N LEU A 446 12.21 11.16 -35.98
CA LEU A 446 12.55 9.82 -35.47
C LEU A 446 13.91 9.33 -35.99
N GLU A 447 14.62 10.12 -36.79
CA GLU A 447 15.95 9.77 -37.30
C GLU A 447 16.94 9.51 -36.17
N GLY A 448 17.48 8.30 -36.09
CA GLY A 448 18.41 7.87 -35.05
C GLY A 448 17.74 7.66 -33.67
N SER A 449 16.41 7.48 -33.63
CA SER A 449 15.70 7.09 -32.41
C SER A 449 15.70 5.57 -32.21
N VAL A 450 15.29 5.13 -31.03
CA VAL A 450 15.11 3.71 -30.69
C VAL A 450 13.64 3.39 -30.47
N MET A 451 13.27 2.11 -30.70
CA MET A 451 11.95 1.57 -30.41
C MET A 451 12.03 0.48 -29.36
N ALA A 452 11.20 0.57 -28.32
CA ALA A 452 10.98 -0.50 -27.35
C ALA A 452 9.55 -1.05 -27.47
N SER A 453 9.39 -2.38 -27.32
CA SER A 453 8.11 -3.07 -27.36
C SER A 453 7.91 -3.93 -26.09
N ASP A 454 6.71 -3.88 -25.51
CA ASP A 454 6.32 -4.66 -24.32
C ASP A 454 6.29 -6.18 -24.54
N ALA A 455 6.25 -6.64 -25.83
CA ALA A 455 6.28 -8.04 -26.23
C ALA A 455 6.93 -8.23 -27.61
N PHE A 456 7.05 -9.49 -28.06
CA PHE A 456 7.63 -9.83 -29.34
C PHE A 456 6.80 -9.31 -30.55
N PHE A 457 7.43 -9.24 -31.71
CA PHE A 457 6.77 -8.92 -32.95
C PHE A 457 6.26 -10.21 -33.62
N PRO A 458 4.94 -10.34 -33.90
CA PRO A 458 4.41 -11.51 -34.60
C PRO A 458 4.82 -11.54 -36.09
N PHE A 459 5.15 -10.36 -36.64
CA PHE A 459 5.54 -10.16 -38.06
C PHE A 459 6.62 -9.08 -38.14
N PRO A 460 7.41 -9.00 -39.22
CA PRO A 460 8.46 -8.00 -39.39
C PRO A 460 7.94 -6.58 -39.68
N ASP A 461 6.65 -6.40 -39.90
CA ASP A 461 6.01 -5.15 -40.29
C ASP A 461 6.27 -3.99 -39.31
N CYS A 462 6.27 -4.27 -37.99
CA CYS A 462 6.61 -3.26 -37.00
C CYS A 462 8.04 -2.74 -37.18
N VAL A 463 8.98 -3.62 -37.42
CA VAL A 463 10.39 -3.22 -37.60
C VAL A 463 10.56 -2.46 -38.94
N GLN A 464 9.88 -2.88 -40.01
CA GLN A 464 9.88 -2.19 -41.28
C GLN A 464 9.35 -0.77 -41.18
N ILE A 465 8.16 -0.59 -40.61
CA ILE A 465 7.51 0.72 -40.40
C ILE A 465 8.36 1.62 -39.52
N ALA A 466 8.95 1.08 -38.44
CA ALA A 466 9.82 1.84 -37.55
C ALA A 466 11.09 2.34 -38.29
N HIS A 467 11.76 1.46 -39.06
CA HIS A 467 12.93 1.83 -39.81
C HIS A 467 12.62 2.87 -40.89
N GLU A 468 11.51 2.71 -41.65
CA GLU A 468 11.07 3.68 -42.66
C GLU A 468 10.78 5.06 -42.04
N ALA A 469 10.42 5.10 -40.75
CA ALA A 469 10.22 6.33 -40.00
C ALA A 469 11.53 6.95 -39.41
N GLY A 470 12.68 6.24 -39.50
CA GLY A 470 13.98 6.72 -39.07
C GLY A 470 14.55 6.04 -37.81
N VAL A 471 13.86 5.02 -37.24
CA VAL A 471 14.35 4.25 -36.09
C VAL A 471 15.57 3.41 -36.53
N THR A 472 16.64 3.48 -35.75
CA THR A 472 17.92 2.79 -36.03
C THR A 472 18.19 1.58 -35.14
N ALA A 473 17.52 1.49 -33.98
CA ALA A 473 17.68 0.36 -33.09
C ALA A 473 16.35 -0.05 -32.41
N VAL A 474 16.18 -1.35 -32.19
CA VAL A 474 14.94 -1.94 -31.64
C VAL A 474 15.26 -2.87 -30.50
N VAL A 475 14.49 -2.76 -29.39
CA VAL A 475 14.53 -3.67 -28.25
C VAL A 475 13.15 -4.29 -28.00
N HIS A 476 13.13 -5.61 -27.82
CA HIS A 476 11.93 -6.37 -27.46
C HIS A 476 12.29 -7.68 -26.74
N PRO A 477 11.34 -8.39 -26.11
CA PRO A 477 11.66 -9.61 -25.37
C PRO A 477 12.10 -10.80 -26.23
N GLY A 478 11.80 -10.82 -27.53
CA GLY A 478 11.97 -12.02 -28.36
C GLY A 478 10.92 -13.11 -28.05
N GLY A 479 11.05 -14.26 -28.69
CA GLY A 479 10.21 -15.44 -28.42
C GLY A 479 9.09 -15.69 -29.45
N SER A 480 9.06 -14.95 -30.54
CA SER A 480 8.20 -15.27 -31.70
C SER A 480 8.81 -16.38 -32.55
N ILE A 481 7.99 -17.28 -33.08
CA ILE A 481 8.39 -18.27 -34.09
C ILE A 481 8.96 -17.57 -35.37
N ARG A 482 8.56 -16.31 -35.57
CA ARG A 482 8.94 -15.50 -36.74
C ARG A 482 9.99 -14.41 -36.41
N ASP A 483 10.63 -14.46 -35.25
CA ASP A 483 11.69 -13.49 -34.88
C ASP A 483 12.78 -13.41 -35.98
N LYS A 484 13.08 -14.56 -36.61
CA LYS A 484 14.05 -14.63 -37.72
C LYS A 484 13.72 -13.67 -38.84
N GLU A 485 12.46 -13.48 -39.19
CA GLU A 485 12.06 -12.59 -40.31
C GLU A 485 12.35 -11.13 -39.97
N SER A 486 12.15 -10.73 -38.69
CA SER A 486 12.49 -9.41 -38.21
C SER A 486 14.01 -9.19 -38.16
N VAL A 487 14.77 -10.20 -37.73
CA VAL A 487 16.24 -10.17 -37.74
C VAL A 487 16.78 -10.08 -39.17
N ASP A 488 16.27 -10.90 -40.12
CA ASP A 488 16.68 -10.87 -41.51
C ASP A 488 16.44 -9.49 -42.15
N TYR A 489 15.31 -8.84 -41.81
CA TYR A 489 15.05 -7.47 -42.26
C TYR A 489 16.06 -6.46 -41.65
N CYS A 490 16.34 -6.55 -40.38
CA CYS A 490 17.34 -5.70 -39.69
C CYS A 490 18.72 -5.87 -40.33
N ASP A 491 19.13 -7.11 -40.60
CA ASP A 491 20.39 -7.44 -41.24
C ASP A 491 20.54 -6.85 -42.64
N ALA A 492 19.44 -6.84 -43.41
CA ALA A 492 19.42 -6.31 -44.77
C ALA A 492 19.43 -4.77 -44.81
N ASN A 493 18.96 -4.12 -43.77
CA ASN A 493 18.75 -2.66 -43.75
C ASN A 493 19.63 -1.92 -42.71
N GLY A 494 20.53 -2.61 -42.03
CA GLY A 494 21.48 -1.95 -41.09
C GLY A 494 20.84 -1.48 -39.76
N VAL A 495 19.73 -2.08 -39.36
CA VAL A 495 19.04 -1.79 -38.11
C VAL A 495 19.60 -2.66 -36.99
N ALA A 496 19.92 -2.10 -35.83
CA ALA A 496 20.30 -2.88 -34.67
C ALA A 496 19.04 -3.49 -33.98
N MET A 497 19.10 -4.80 -33.71
CA MET A 497 18.02 -5.49 -32.98
C MET A 497 18.57 -6.20 -31.75
N VAL A 498 17.92 -5.96 -30.61
CA VAL A 498 18.30 -6.51 -29.31
C VAL A 498 17.10 -7.19 -28.66
N ILE A 499 17.34 -8.34 -28.04
CA ILE A 499 16.32 -9.04 -27.23
C ILE A 499 16.70 -9.03 -25.75
N THR A 500 15.69 -8.93 -24.89
CA THR A 500 15.85 -8.91 -23.41
C THR A 500 15.55 -10.27 -22.77
N GLY A 501 14.72 -11.10 -23.42
CA GLY A 501 14.19 -12.33 -22.84
C GLY A 501 13.04 -12.12 -21.82
N PHE A 502 12.70 -10.87 -21.47
CA PHE A 502 11.66 -10.54 -20.49
C PHE A 502 10.52 -9.76 -21.13
N ARG A 503 9.30 -10.30 -20.99
CA ARG A 503 8.07 -9.66 -21.48
C ARG A 503 7.39 -8.87 -20.36
N HIS A 504 6.91 -7.66 -20.66
CA HIS A 504 6.29 -6.73 -19.69
C HIS A 504 4.84 -6.39 -20.06
N PHE A 505 3.95 -7.39 -20.11
CA PHE A 505 2.54 -7.11 -20.34
C PHE A 505 1.90 -6.40 -19.13
N LYS A 506 1.13 -5.35 -19.40
CA LYS A 506 0.33 -4.61 -18.44
C LYS A 506 -1.10 -4.40 -18.97
N HIS A 507 -2.06 -5.18 -18.47
CA HIS A 507 -3.46 -5.14 -18.88
C HIS A 507 -4.35 -4.30 -17.96
#